data_83517760314e1ccfa4fa3375695ea0b1
#
_entry.id   83517760314e1ccfa4fa3375695ea0b1
#
_cell.length_a   1.000
_cell.length_b   1.000
_cell.length_c   1.000
_cell.angle_alpha   90.00
_cell.angle_beta   90.00
_cell.angle_gamma   90.00
#
_symmetry.space_group_name_H-M   'P 1'
#
loop_
_entity.id
_entity.type
_entity.pdbx_description
1 polymer ?
#
loop_
_entity_poly.entity_id
_entity_poly.type
_entity_poly.pdbx_seq_one_letter_code
_entity_poly.pdbx_strand_id
1 'polypeptide(L)'
;MEFLHTAMDIEIYTRRKCKRFPKTERFTTAAKLIGLAGEARGYLSRGNEIYPTNQHEAQMRRDCFIRAKSVYAYFVQTVEVGCRVDGINMDILPEWMGMIDKEITLIRGVMDADRKRYKNLPQ
;
A
#
# COMPACT_ATOMS: atom_id res chain seq x y z
N MET A 1 14.44 0.79 -5.90
CA MET A 1 13.19 1.57 -5.76
C MET A 1 12.69 1.45 -4.35
N GLU A 2 12.79 2.55 -3.63
CA GLU A 2 12.47 2.55 -2.21
C GLU A 2 10.99 2.24 -1.94
N PHE A 3 10.08 2.79 -2.74
CA PHE A 3 8.64 2.56 -2.52
C PHE A 3 8.24 1.08 -2.73
N LEU A 4 8.90 0.36 -3.60
CA LEU A 4 8.63 -1.08 -3.77
C LEU A 4 9.18 -1.89 -2.60
N HIS A 5 10.37 -1.54 -2.11
CA HIS A 5 10.94 -2.21 -0.94
C HIS A 5 10.10 -1.95 0.31
N THR A 6 9.64 -0.73 0.50
CA THR A 6 8.75 -0.39 1.63
C THR A 6 7.44 -1.16 1.54
N ALA A 7 6.86 -1.32 0.34
CA ALA A 7 5.65 -2.12 0.16
C ALA A 7 5.89 -3.59 0.54
N MET A 8 7.04 -4.15 0.18
CA MET A 8 7.41 -5.50 0.61
C MET A 8 7.56 -5.59 2.12
N ASP A 9 8.21 -4.61 2.73
CA ASP A 9 8.39 -4.55 4.19
C ASP A 9 7.04 -4.52 4.90
N ILE A 10 6.09 -3.74 4.41
CA ILE A 10 4.74 -3.67 4.97
C ILE A 10 4.06 -5.04 4.89
N GLU A 11 4.14 -5.71 3.74
CA GLU A 11 3.54 -7.03 3.58
C GLU A 11 4.16 -8.06 4.52
N ILE A 12 5.49 -8.07 4.63
CA ILE A 12 6.21 -8.98 5.52
C ILE A 12 5.84 -8.71 6.98
N TYR A 13 5.85 -7.44 7.39
CA TYR A 13 5.47 -7.03 8.73
C TYR A 13 4.03 -7.46 9.04
N THR A 14 3.12 -7.22 8.10
CA THR A 14 1.71 -7.59 8.25
C THR A 14 1.57 -9.11 8.47
N ARG A 15 2.25 -9.92 7.66
CA ARG A 15 2.21 -11.38 7.82
C ARG A 15 2.73 -11.82 9.19
N ARG A 16 3.81 -11.20 9.67
CA ARG A 16 4.39 -11.53 10.98
C ARG A 16 3.45 -11.18 12.13
N LYS A 17 2.87 -9.98 12.10
CA LYS A 17 1.98 -9.52 13.17
C LYS A 17 0.66 -10.28 13.17
N CYS A 18 0.12 -10.63 12.02
CA CYS A 18 -1.12 -11.37 11.92
C CYS A 18 -1.03 -12.79 12.52
N LYS A 19 0.15 -13.37 12.60
CA LYS A 19 0.35 -14.66 13.28
C LYS A 19 0.05 -14.58 14.78
N ARG A 20 0.12 -13.39 15.37
CA ARG A 20 -0.15 -13.16 16.79
C ARG A 20 -1.61 -12.82 17.07
N PHE A 21 -2.44 -12.72 16.05
CA PHE A 21 -3.86 -12.45 16.23
C PHE A 21 -4.55 -13.68 16.84
N PRO A 22 -5.64 -13.49 17.62
CA PRO A 22 -6.44 -14.61 18.10
C PRO A 22 -6.88 -15.49 16.93
N LYS A 23 -7.01 -16.80 17.16
CA LYS A 23 -7.39 -17.75 16.10
C LYS A 23 -8.67 -17.37 15.38
N THR A 24 -9.64 -16.83 16.11
CA THR A 24 -10.93 -16.39 15.54
C THR A 24 -10.74 -15.28 14.50
N GLU A 25 -9.67 -14.46 14.63
CA GLU A 25 -9.43 -13.31 13.75
C GLU A 25 -8.48 -13.62 12.60
N ARG A 26 -7.79 -14.78 12.64
CA ARG A 26 -6.81 -15.13 11.60
C ARG A 26 -7.45 -15.36 10.24
N PHE A 27 -8.67 -15.89 10.21
CA PHE A 27 -9.37 -16.22 8.98
C PHE A 27 -10.21 -15.06 8.44
N THR A 28 -10.37 -13.99 9.23
CA THR A 28 -11.14 -12.82 8.85
C THR A 28 -10.22 -11.61 8.70
N THR A 29 -9.98 -10.86 9.78
CA THR A 29 -9.22 -9.62 9.73
C THR A 29 -7.78 -9.81 9.27
N ALA A 30 -7.09 -10.83 9.79
CA ALA A 30 -5.70 -11.09 9.41
C ALA A 30 -5.57 -11.42 7.93
N ALA A 31 -6.41 -12.31 7.42
CA ALA A 31 -6.41 -12.70 6.00
C ALA A 31 -6.70 -11.48 5.11
N LYS A 32 -7.63 -10.63 5.52
CA LYS A 32 -7.95 -9.41 4.78
C LYS A 32 -6.78 -8.43 4.74
N LEU A 33 -6.11 -8.22 5.87
CA LEU A 33 -4.96 -7.31 5.94
C LEU A 33 -3.80 -7.81 5.06
N ILE A 34 -3.50 -9.09 5.11
CA ILE A 34 -2.46 -9.69 4.27
C ILE A 34 -2.82 -9.51 2.78
N GLY A 35 -4.08 -9.76 2.42
CA GLY A 35 -4.57 -9.56 1.06
C GLY A 35 -4.44 -8.13 0.58
N LEU A 36 -4.81 -7.16 1.43
CA LEU A 36 -4.71 -5.73 1.09
C LEU A 36 -3.26 -5.29 0.91
N ALA A 37 -2.34 -5.74 1.78
CA ALA A 37 -0.92 -5.41 1.64
C ALA A 37 -0.35 -5.93 0.32
N GLY A 38 -0.71 -7.16 -0.06
CA GLY A 38 -0.30 -7.74 -1.34
C GLY A 38 -0.92 -7.04 -2.54
N GLU A 39 -2.19 -6.63 -2.43
CA GLU A 39 -2.88 -5.88 -3.49
C GLU A 39 -2.22 -4.53 -3.73
N ALA A 40 -1.91 -3.78 -2.67
CA ALA A 40 -1.22 -2.50 -2.79
C ALA A 40 0.14 -2.66 -3.46
N ARG A 41 0.93 -3.66 -3.04
CA ARG A 41 2.22 -3.95 -3.66
C ARG A 41 2.04 -4.32 -5.12
N GLY A 42 1.00 -5.07 -5.46
CA GLY A 42 0.68 -5.44 -6.83
C GLY A 42 0.45 -4.23 -7.73
N TYR A 43 -0.33 -3.25 -7.28
CA TYR A 43 -0.55 -2.01 -8.04
C TYR A 43 0.75 -1.22 -8.21
N LEU A 44 1.56 -1.10 -7.16
CA LEU A 44 2.82 -0.39 -7.23
C LEU A 44 3.78 -1.05 -8.21
N SER A 45 3.86 -2.38 -8.19
CA SER A 45 4.70 -3.15 -9.10
C SER A 45 4.27 -2.95 -10.55
N ARG A 46 2.96 -3.07 -10.82
CA ARG A 46 2.43 -2.88 -12.18
C ARG A 46 2.64 -1.46 -12.68
N GLY A 47 2.38 -0.45 -11.84
CA GLY A 47 2.63 0.94 -12.21
C GLY A 47 4.09 1.20 -12.54
N ASN A 48 5.00 0.62 -11.74
CA ASN A 48 6.44 0.76 -11.97
C ASN A 48 6.89 0.15 -13.29
N GLU A 49 6.20 -0.86 -13.80
CA GLU A 49 6.54 -1.51 -15.07
C GLU A 49 6.03 -0.73 -16.29
N ILE A 50 5.20 0.28 -16.10
CA ILE A 50 4.72 1.12 -17.20
C ILE A 50 5.75 2.23 -17.44
N TYR A 51 6.35 2.23 -18.64
CA TYR A 51 7.26 3.28 -19.12
C TYR A 51 6.52 4.10 -20.17
N PRO A 52 5.87 5.21 -19.78
CA PRO A 52 4.94 5.90 -20.68
C PRO A 52 5.61 6.45 -21.92
N THR A 53 4.97 6.25 -23.07
CA THR A 53 5.34 6.86 -24.36
C THR A 53 4.33 7.91 -24.80
N ASN A 54 3.18 8.00 -24.11
CA ASN A 54 2.13 8.96 -24.40
C ASN A 54 1.35 9.28 -23.11
N GLN A 55 0.45 10.26 -23.20
CA GLN A 55 -0.30 10.69 -22.02
C GLN A 55 -1.25 9.61 -21.49
N HIS A 56 -1.81 8.80 -22.37
CA HIS A 56 -2.67 7.70 -21.95
C HIS A 56 -1.92 6.72 -21.04
N GLU A 57 -0.71 6.34 -21.44
CA GLU A 57 0.12 5.42 -20.64
C GLU A 57 0.58 6.06 -19.34
N ALA A 58 0.89 7.38 -19.38
CA ALA A 58 1.23 8.11 -18.15
C ALA A 58 0.06 8.09 -17.15
N GLN A 59 -1.17 8.21 -17.66
CA GLN A 59 -2.36 8.13 -16.82
C GLN A 59 -2.57 6.71 -16.28
N MET A 60 -2.32 5.68 -17.07
CA MET A 60 -2.40 4.30 -16.59
C MET A 60 -1.45 4.04 -15.42
N ARG A 61 -0.22 4.54 -15.54
CA ARG A 61 0.77 4.44 -14.46
C ARG A 61 0.28 5.18 -13.22
N ARG A 62 -0.22 6.39 -13.39
CA ARG A 62 -0.78 7.21 -12.30
C ARG A 62 -1.95 6.50 -11.63
N ASP A 63 -2.84 5.89 -12.39
CA ASP A 63 -4.00 5.15 -11.86
C ASP A 63 -3.56 4.00 -10.96
N CYS A 64 -2.50 3.29 -11.32
CA CYS A 64 -1.94 2.24 -10.46
C CYS A 64 -1.50 2.79 -9.11
N PHE A 65 -0.81 3.93 -9.09
CA PHE A 65 -0.36 4.55 -7.85
C PHE A 65 -1.51 5.10 -7.01
N ILE A 66 -2.53 5.67 -7.66
CA ILE A 66 -3.75 6.14 -6.98
C ILE A 66 -4.45 4.94 -6.30
N ARG A 67 -4.56 3.83 -7.00
CA ARG A 67 -5.20 2.62 -6.45
C ARG A 67 -4.42 2.05 -5.27
N ALA A 68 -3.09 2.03 -5.35
CA ALA A 68 -2.25 1.59 -4.24
C ALA A 68 -2.49 2.43 -2.99
N LYS A 69 -2.54 3.77 -3.14
CA LYS A 69 -2.83 4.67 -2.01
C LYS A 69 -4.21 4.41 -1.42
N SER A 70 -5.20 4.18 -2.28
CA SER A 70 -6.56 3.85 -1.86
C SER A 70 -6.61 2.56 -1.04
N VAL A 71 -5.88 1.54 -1.48
CA VAL A 71 -5.80 0.26 -0.75
C VAL A 71 -5.14 0.46 0.62
N TYR A 72 -4.07 1.25 0.71
CA TYR A 72 -3.44 1.55 2.00
C TYR A 72 -4.36 2.32 2.94
N ALA A 73 -5.15 3.27 2.42
CA ALA A 73 -6.12 3.98 3.24
C ALA A 73 -7.16 3.02 3.83
N TYR A 74 -7.65 2.09 3.02
CA TYR A 74 -8.58 1.06 3.50
C TYR A 74 -7.92 0.09 4.48
N PHE A 75 -6.66 -0.25 4.24
CA PHE A 75 -5.86 -1.07 5.15
C PHE A 75 -5.81 -0.45 6.55
N VAL A 76 -5.51 0.85 6.64
CA VAL A 76 -5.46 1.57 7.93
C VAL A 76 -6.80 1.50 8.65
N GLN A 77 -7.90 1.72 7.94
CA GLN A 77 -9.24 1.62 8.52
C GLN A 77 -9.55 0.20 9.00
N THR A 78 -9.11 -0.81 8.25
CA THR A 78 -9.32 -2.20 8.62
C THR A 78 -8.55 -2.56 9.89
N VAL A 79 -7.33 -2.05 10.05
CA VAL A 79 -6.56 -2.23 11.30
C VAL A 79 -7.30 -1.58 12.46
N GLU A 80 -7.81 -0.37 12.26
CA GLU A 80 -8.56 0.36 13.30
C GLU A 80 -9.81 -0.42 13.74
N VAL A 81 -10.58 -0.93 12.80
CA VAL A 81 -11.74 -1.77 13.11
C VAL A 81 -11.31 -3.01 13.89
N GLY A 82 -10.25 -3.67 13.48
CA GLY A 82 -9.72 -4.84 14.17
C GLY A 82 -9.33 -4.55 15.61
N CYS A 83 -8.71 -3.38 15.86
CA CYS A 83 -8.35 -2.97 17.22
C CYS A 83 -9.58 -2.74 18.10
N ARG A 84 -10.64 -2.16 17.54
CA ARG A 84 -11.85 -1.85 18.31
C ARG A 84 -12.74 -3.06 18.56
N VAL A 85 -12.79 -4.00 17.61
CA VAL A 85 -13.75 -5.11 17.64
C VAL A 85 -13.08 -6.44 17.98
N ASP A 86 -11.90 -6.68 17.44
CA ASP A 86 -11.26 -8.00 17.47
C ASP A 86 -10.17 -8.12 18.55
N GLY A 87 -9.95 -7.07 19.34
CA GLY A 87 -8.98 -7.11 20.44
C GLY A 87 -7.51 -7.15 19.97
N ILE A 88 -7.22 -6.65 18.79
CA ILE A 88 -5.84 -6.54 18.32
C ILE A 88 -5.06 -5.61 19.24
N ASN A 89 -3.85 -6.03 19.64
CA ASN A 89 -3.01 -5.26 20.52
C ASN A 89 -2.60 -3.93 19.89
N MET A 90 -2.97 -2.83 20.56
CA MET A 90 -2.71 -1.48 20.05
C MET A 90 -1.25 -1.07 20.12
N ASP A 91 -0.41 -1.79 20.86
CA ASP A 91 1.02 -1.47 20.99
C ASP A 91 1.79 -1.60 19.67
N ILE A 92 1.26 -2.38 18.72
CA ILE A 92 1.89 -2.57 17.40
C ILE A 92 1.53 -1.47 16.41
N LEU A 93 0.53 -0.64 16.71
CA LEU A 93 0.00 0.35 15.77
C LEU A 93 1.00 1.43 15.36
N PRO A 94 1.76 2.07 16.28
CA PRO A 94 2.64 3.16 15.89
C PRO A 94 3.66 2.77 14.84
N GLU A 95 4.30 1.61 14.99
CA GLU A 95 5.27 1.12 14.02
C GLU A 95 4.63 0.79 12.68
N TRP A 96 3.49 0.09 12.72
CA TRP A 96 2.77 -0.34 11.52
C TRP A 96 2.26 0.86 10.72
N MET A 97 1.61 1.81 11.41
CA MET A 97 1.09 3.02 10.77
C MET A 97 2.20 3.91 10.26
N GLY A 98 3.34 3.95 10.97
CA GLY A 98 4.52 4.69 10.52
C GLY A 98 5.06 4.17 9.19
N MET A 99 5.08 2.86 8.99
CA MET A 99 5.50 2.25 7.73
C MET A 99 4.56 2.64 6.58
N ILE A 100 3.26 2.66 6.83
CA ILE A 100 2.27 3.03 5.82
C ILE A 100 2.34 4.51 5.49
N ASP A 101 2.51 5.38 6.49
CA ASP A 101 2.69 6.82 6.26
C ASP A 101 3.94 7.09 5.42
N LYS A 102 5.03 6.40 5.71
CA LYS A 102 6.26 6.49 4.91
C LYS A 102 5.98 6.09 3.47
N GLU A 103 5.28 4.98 3.26
CA GLU A 103 4.99 4.49 1.91
C GLU A 103 4.13 5.46 1.13
N ILE A 104 3.08 6.00 1.74
CA ILE A 104 2.21 6.99 1.09
C ILE A 104 3.03 8.22 0.67
N THR A 105 3.93 8.68 1.52
CA THR A 105 4.82 9.81 1.20
C THR A 105 5.72 9.47 0.02
N LEU A 106 6.28 8.27 -0.03
CA LEU A 106 7.11 7.82 -1.15
C LEU A 106 6.32 7.76 -2.46
N ILE A 107 5.09 7.23 -2.40
CA ILE A 107 4.21 7.15 -3.57
C ILE A 107 3.89 8.55 -4.09
N ARG A 108 3.56 9.48 -3.21
CA ARG A 108 3.31 10.88 -3.59
C ARG A 108 4.53 11.50 -4.28
N GLY A 109 5.72 11.22 -3.75
CA GLY A 109 6.97 11.70 -4.34
C GLY A 109 7.16 11.18 -5.77
N VAL A 110 6.91 9.89 -5.99
CA VAL A 110 6.99 9.29 -7.33
C VAL A 110 5.96 9.92 -8.27
N MET A 111 4.72 10.12 -7.80
CA MET A 111 3.67 10.75 -8.61
C MET A 111 4.01 12.19 -8.98
N ASP A 112 4.60 12.95 -8.07
CA ASP A 112 5.03 14.32 -8.33
C ASP A 112 6.19 14.34 -9.33
N ALA A 113 7.16 13.45 -9.21
CA ALA A 113 8.25 13.31 -10.15
C ALA A 113 7.73 12.92 -11.55
N ASP A 114 6.77 12.00 -11.61
CA ASP A 114 6.14 11.55 -12.85
C ASP A 114 5.41 12.70 -13.55
N ARG A 115 4.71 13.55 -12.80
CA ARG A 115 4.00 14.69 -13.35
C ARG A 115 4.95 15.61 -14.11
N LYS A 116 6.13 15.83 -13.59
CA LYS A 116 7.14 16.67 -14.23
C LYS A 116 7.79 15.95 -15.41
N ARG A 117 8.13 14.67 -15.24
CA ARG A 117 8.84 13.88 -16.25
C ARG A 117 8.01 13.64 -17.50
N TYR A 118 6.73 13.36 -17.34
CA TYR A 118 5.85 12.95 -18.44
C TYR A 118 4.94 14.08 -18.94
N LYS A 119 5.18 15.30 -18.50
CA LYS A 119 4.37 16.48 -18.81
C LYS A 119 4.21 16.73 -20.31
N ASN A 120 5.26 16.52 -21.09
CA ASN A 120 5.31 16.88 -22.51
C ASN A 120 5.16 15.69 -23.46
N LEU A 121 4.70 14.54 -22.96
CA LEU A 121 4.46 13.40 -23.83
C LEU A 121 3.29 13.67 -24.80
N PRO A 122 3.33 13.06 -26.02
CA PRO A 122 2.23 13.19 -26.99
C PRO A 122 0.95 12.54 -26.45
N GLN A 123 -0.17 12.97 -26.99
CA GLN A 123 -1.45 12.36 -26.66
C GLN A 123 -1.53 10.95 -27.23
#